data_7f6e3618a5ade50a4bddd968bdad6d8b
#
_entry.id   7f6e3618a5ade50a4bddd968bdad6d8b
#
_cell.length_a   1.000
_cell.length_b   1.000
_cell.length_c   1.000
_cell.angle_alpha   90.00
_cell.angle_beta   90.00
_cell.angle_gamma   90.00
#
_symmetry.space_group_name_H-M   'P 1'
#
loop_
_entity.id
_entity.type
_entity.pdbx_description
1 polymer ?
#
loop_
_entity_poly.entity_id
_entity_poly.type
_entity_poly.pdbx_seq_one_letter_code
_entity_poly.pdbx_strand_id
1 'polypeptide(L)'
;MTDQARLYGAVLYELKLPEDIVYETGRILKENPELVQVLADPGLTAVKKEAVIDKIWKEPEFSLSMASFIKKACGAGCIGQMEDVFSVWEQCRRDEKGILKAQLLYVTEPDEAQIAGIKAFLCREYGKKEVQLTMAAHPELLGGFVLRTGDMEYDYSLKEQLADLFSA
;
A
#
# COMPACT_ATOMS: atom_id res chain seq x y z
N MET A 1 3.24 -7.61 -7.16
CA MET A 1 4.31 -7.06 -6.26
C MET A 1 5.51 -8.00 -6.32
N THR A 2 6.68 -7.50 -6.73
CA THR A 2 7.91 -8.27 -6.86
C THR A 2 8.76 -8.17 -5.59
N ASP A 3 9.72 -9.11 -5.41
CA ASP A 3 10.66 -9.04 -4.28
C ASP A 3 11.53 -7.79 -4.34
N GLN A 4 11.81 -7.30 -5.54
CA GLN A 4 12.54 -6.06 -5.76
C GLN A 4 11.75 -4.84 -5.27
N ALA A 5 10.46 -4.76 -5.54
CA ALA A 5 9.60 -3.68 -5.04
C ALA A 5 9.50 -3.71 -3.50
N ARG A 6 9.45 -4.90 -2.90
CA ARG A 6 9.48 -5.06 -1.43
C ARG A 6 10.79 -4.53 -0.83
N LEU A 7 11.92 -4.92 -1.42
CA LEU A 7 13.23 -4.47 -0.97
C LEU A 7 13.35 -2.95 -1.05
N TYR A 8 12.99 -2.35 -2.19
CA TYR A 8 13.07 -0.91 -2.38
C TYR A 8 12.10 -0.13 -1.49
N GLY A 9 10.90 -0.66 -1.23
CA GLY A 9 9.95 -0.07 -0.29
C GLY A 9 10.47 -0.06 1.16
N ALA A 10 11.08 -1.17 1.60
CA ALA A 10 11.73 -1.23 2.90
C ALA A 10 12.93 -0.27 3.01
N VAL A 11 13.77 -0.19 1.97
CA VAL A 11 14.90 0.78 1.91
C VAL A 11 14.39 2.21 1.98
N LEU A 12 13.33 2.55 1.22
CA LEU A 12 12.72 3.87 1.26
C LEU A 12 12.23 4.24 2.67
N TYR A 13 11.67 3.26 3.38
CA TYR A 13 11.24 3.44 4.77
C TYR A 13 12.43 3.68 5.71
N GLU A 14 13.53 2.94 5.56
CA GLU A 14 14.75 3.11 6.38
C GLU A 14 15.46 4.46 6.16
N LEU A 15 15.29 5.07 4.99
CA LEU A 15 15.85 6.40 4.71
C LEU A 15 15.23 7.49 5.58
N LYS A 16 14.10 7.23 6.27
CA LYS A 16 13.42 8.18 7.19
C LYS A 16 13.21 9.55 6.58
N LEU A 17 12.87 9.57 5.29
CA LEU A 17 12.57 10.81 4.59
C LEU A 17 11.26 11.43 5.10
N PRO A 18 11.11 12.77 5.03
CA PRO A 18 9.84 13.42 5.30
C PRO A 18 8.70 12.83 4.46
N GLU A 19 7.56 12.58 5.10
CA GLU A 19 6.41 11.92 4.45
C GLU A 19 5.90 12.73 3.25
N ASP A 20 5.89 14.04 3.34
CA ASP A 20 5.49 14.96 2.28
C ASP A 20 6.31 14.78 1.01
N ILE A 21 7.63 14.63 1.14
CA ILE A 21 8.54 14.38 0.01
C ILE A 21 8.22 13.05 -0.67
N VAL A 22 7.95 12.01 0.11
CA VAL A 22 7.64 10.68 -0.44
C VAL A 22 6.29 10.71 -1.17
N TYR A 23 5.26 11.33 -0.56
CA TYR A 23 3.95 11.47 -1.19
C TYR A 23 3.99 12.31 -2.45
N GLU A 24 4.71 13.45 -2.42
CA GLU A 24 4.86 14.32 -3.59
C GLU A 24 5.57 13.59 -4.73
N THR A 25 6.63 12.83 -4.42
CA THR A 25 7.31 12.00 -5.42
C THR A 25 6.37 10.95 -6.01
N GLY A 26 5.57 10.28 -5.18
CA GLY A 26 4.55 9.33 -5.62
C GLY A 26 3.52 9.96 -6.54
N ARG A 27 3.06 11.17 -6.20
CA ARG A 27 2.13 11.96 -7.01
C ARG A 27 2.72 12.32 -8.37
N ILE A 28 3.96 12.83 -8.40
CA ILE A 28 4.64 13.20 -9.65
C ILE A 28 4.74 12.00 -10.59
N LEU A 29 5.14 10.83 -10.10
CA LEU A 29 5.26 9.64 -10.91
C LEU A 29 3.91 9.12 -11.41
N LYS A 30 2.87 9.20 -10.59
CA LYS A 30 1.51 8.77 -10.95
C LYS A 30 0.85 9.69 -11.97
N GLU A 31 1.01 11.00 -11.83
CA GLU A 31 0.44 12.00 -12.73
C GLU A 31 1.18 12.10 -14.07
N ASN A 32 2.42 11.59 -14.14
CA ASN A 32 3.27 11.66 -15.32
C ASN A 32 3.72 10.26 -15.80
N PRO A 33 2.84 9.44 -16.36
CA PRO A 33 3.19 8.09 -16.84
C PRO A 33 4.24 8.12 -17.96
N GLU A 34 4.29 9.18 -18.75
CA GLU A 34 5.31 9.38 -19.77
C GLU A 34 6.71 9.50 -19.16
N LEU A 35 6.83 10.19 -18.02
CA LEU A 35 8.09 10.27 -17.28
C LEU A 35 8.55 8.88 -16.84
N VAL A 36 7.65 8.06 -16.31
CA VAL A 36 7.96 6.69 -15.90
C VAL A 36 8.42 5.85 -17.09
N GLN A 37 7.77 5.98 -18.26
CA GLN A 37 8.18 5.30 -19.50
C GLN A 37 9.58 5.72 -19.94
N VAL A 38 9.87 7.01 -19.95
CA VAL A 38 11.21 7.54 -20.30
C VAL A 38 12.29 7.02 -19.36
N LEU A 39 12.01 6.99 -18.06
CA LEU A 39 12.95 6.48 -17.05
C LEU A 39 13.10 4.95 -17.11
N ALA A 40 12.06 4.23 -17.55
CA ALA A 40 12.10 2.77 -17.72
C ALA A 40 12.75 2.35 -19.04
N ASP A 41 12.89 3.22 -20.02
CA ASP A 41 13.40 2.90 -21.36
C ASP A 41 14.86 2.40 -21.30
N PRO A 42 15.14 1.14 -21.68
CA PRO A 42 16.50 0.61 -21.72
C PRO A 42 17.38 1.24 -22.80
N GLY A 43 16.78 1.90 -23.80
CA GLY A 43 17.50 2.62 -24.87
C GLY A 43 18.11 3.95 -24.41
N LEU A 44 17.67 4.50 -23.29
CA LEU A 44 18.23 5.72 -22.71
C LEU A 44 19.40 5.42 -21.80
N THR A 45 20.50 6.16 -21.99
CA THR A 45 21.69 6.04 -21.16
C THR A 45 21.42 6.51 -19.72
N ALA A 46 22.11 5.91 -18.75
CA ALA A 46 21.99 6.28 -17.34
C ALA A 46 22.18 7.78 -17.11
N VAL A 47 23.17 8.38 -17.79
CA VAL A 47 23.47 9.82 -17.69
C VAL A 47 22.27 10.68 -18.09
N LYS A 48 21.54 10.32 -19.16
CA LYS A 48 20.36 11.06 -19.58
C LYS A 48 19.22 10.92 -18.59
N LYS A 49 19.01 9.72 -18.05
CA LYS A 49 18.01 9.46 -17.00
C LYS A 49 18.29 10.26 -15.74
N GLU A 50 19.53 10.24 -15.28
CA GLU A 50 19.97 11.02 -14.11
C GLU A 50 19.79 12.53 -14.33
N ALA A 51 20.09 13.05 -15.53
CA ALA A 51 19.86 14.46 -15.85
C ALA A 51 18.37 14.85 -15.78
N VAL A 52 17.48 13.96 -16.17
CA VAL A 52 16.01 14.16 -16.04
C VAL A 52 15.62 14.16 -14.57
N ILE A 53 16.10 13.18 -13.80
CA ILE A 53 15.82 13.08 -12.36
C ILE A 53 16.32 14.32 -11.63
N ASP A 54 17.55 14.77 -11.91
CA ASP A 54 18.12 15.96 -11.29
C ASP A 54 17.34 17.24 -11.60
N LYS A 55 16.72 17.35 -12.77
CA LYS A 55 15.86 18.50 -13.09
C LYS A 55 14.57 18.53 -12.29
N ILE A 56 14.01 17.38 -11.94
CA ILE A 56 12.71 17.27 -11.25
C ILE A 56 12.90 17.30 -9.73
N TRP A 57 13.90 16.57 -9.21
CA TRP A 57 14.13 16.40 -7.76
C TRP A 57 15.27 17.24 -7.20
N LYS A 58 15.77 18.24 -7.95
CA LYS A 58 16.85 19.15 -7.50
C LYS A 58 16.34 20.37 -6.74
N GLU A 59 15.05 20.62 -6.76
CA GLU A 59 14.41 21.71 -6.03
C GLU A 59 14.68 21.54 -4.52
N PRO A 60 14.83 22.61 -3.75
CA PRO A 60 15.13 22.53 -2.31
C PRO A 60 14.04 21.82 -1.51
N GLU A 61 12.87 21.61 -2.10
CA GLU A 61 11.74 20.86 -1.54
C GLU A 61 12.00 19.34 -1.53
N PHE A 62 12.87 18.85 -2.44
CA PHE A 62 13.20 17.43 -2.50
C PHE A 62 14.60 17.18 -1.91
N SER A 63 14.71 16.18 -1.03
CA SER A 63 16.01 15.82 -0.48
C SER A 63 16.91 15.16 -1.53
N LEU A 64 18.22 15.40 -1.45
CA LEU A 64 19.23 14.70 -2.26
C LEU A 64 19.11 13.17 -2.12
N SER A 65 18.64 12.70 -0.99
CA SER A 65 18.43 11.28 -0.72
C SER A 65 17.29 10.71 -1.57
N MET A 66 16.20 11.46 -1.80
CA MET A 66 15.11 11.02 -2.67
C MET A 66 15.57 10.95 -4.13
N ALA A 67 16.29 11.97 -4.63
CA ALA A 67 16.85 11.94 -5.98
C ALA A 67 17.79 10.73 -6.17
N SER A 68 18.65 10.46 -5.19
CA SER A 68 19.56 9.30 -5.20
C SER A 68 18.80 7.97 -5.17
N PHE A 69 17.72 7.89 -4.41
CA PHE A 69 16.84 6.72 -4.36
C PHE A 69 16.20 6.45 -5.74
N ILE A 70 15.63 7.49 -6.37
CA ILE A 70 15.02 7.38 -7.70
C ILE A 70 16.05 6.95 -8.76
N LYS A 71 17.28 7.52 -8.72
CA LYS A 71 18.38 7.11 -9.61
C LYS A 71 18.71 5.62 -9.47
N LYS A 72 18.80 5.12 -8.23
CA LYS A 72 19.07 3.71 -7.96
C LYS A 72 17.91 2.81 -8.40
N ALA A 73 16.67 3.20 -8.14
CA ALA A 73 15.48 2.47 -8.58
C ALA A 73 15.41 2.40 -10.12
N CYS A 74 15.78 3.49 -10.79
CA CYS A 74 15.85 3.57 -12.24
C CYS A 74 16.94 2.63 -12.80
N GLY A 75 18.15 2.67 -12.22
CA GLY A 75 19.26 1.79 -12.61
C GLY A 75 18.98 0.31 -12.39
N ALA A 76 18.19 -0.03 -11.39
CA ALA A 76 17.74 -1.39 -11.11
C ALA A 76 16.52 -1.84 -11.94
N GLY A 77 15.97 -0.97 -12.79
CA GLY A 77 14.75 -1.28 -13.57
C GLY A 77 13.46 -1.33 -12.74
N CYS A 78 13.48 -0.81 -11.51
CA CYS A 78 12.36 -0.83 -10.58
C CYS A 78 11.41 0.36 -10.75
N ILE A 79 11.73 1.31 -11.61
CA ILE A 79 10.96 2.56 -11.76
C ILE A 79 9.50 2.32 -12.19
N GLY A 80 9.24 1.30 -13.00
CA GLY A 80 7.89 0.90 -13.39
C GLY A 80 7.06 0.26 -12.28
N GLN A 81 7.68 -0.07 -11.14
CA GLN A 81 7.05 -0.71 -9.98
C GLN A 81 6.96 0.24 -8.77
N MET A 82 7.09 1.54 -9.01
CA MET A 82 7.13 2.53 -7.91
C MET A 82 5.81 2.58 -7.11
N GLU A 83 4.67 2.27 -7.70
CA GLU A 83 3.40 2.14 -6.95
C GLU A 83 3.48 1.04 -5.90
N ASP A 84 4.05 -0.13 -6.27
CA ASP A 84 4.29 -1.23 -5.32
C ASP A 84 5.30 -0.82 -4.24
N VAL A 85 6.38 -0.12 -4.61
CA VAL A 85 7.41 0.40 -3.69
C VAL A 85 6.79 1.33 -2.65
N PHE A 86 5.98 2.29 -3.08
CA PHE A 86 5.27 3.21 -2.17
C PHE A 86 4.24 2.49 -1.29
N SER A 87 3.57 1.48 -1.82
CA SER A 87 2.63 0.65 -1.05
C SER A 87 3.34 -0.07 0.11
N VAL A 88 4.52 -0.65 -0.14
CA VAL A 88 5.34 -1.29 0.89
C VAL A 88 5.84 -0.26 1.92
N TRP A 89 6.33 0.90 1.48
CA TRP A 89 6.73 1.97 2.36
C TRP A 89 5.59 2.40 3.30
N GLU A 90 4.38 2.58 2.77
CA GLU A 90 3.21 2.89 3.58
C GLU A 90 2.87 1.77 4.57
N GLN A 91 3.03 0.51 4.17
CA GLN A 91 2.81 -0.63 5.06
C GLN A 91 3.80 -0.62 6.22
N CYS A 92 5.10 -0.47 5.96
CA CYS A 92 6.13 -0.38 7.00
C CYS A 92 5.83 0.76 7.99
N ARG A 93 5.39 1.91 7.48
CA ARG A 93 5.01 3.06 8.30
C ARG A 93 3.79 2.79 9.20
N ARG A 94 2.78 2.10 8.65
CA ARG A 94 1.60 1.69 9.43
C ARG A 94 1.96 0.68 10.51
N ASP A 95 2.83 -0.27 10.18
CA ASP A 95 3.30 -1.28 11.13
C ASP A 95 4.06 -0.65 12.29
N GLU A 96 4.92 0.33 12.03
CA GLU A 96 5.60 1.12 13.08
C GLU A 96 4.61 1.89 13.96
N LYS A 97 3.60 2.51 13.36
CA LYS A 97 2.53 3.23 14.09
C LYS A 97 1.57 2.27 14.81
N GLY A 98 1.67 0.97 14.57
CA GLY A 98 0.78 -0.03 15.13
C GLY A 98 -0.64 0.05 14.57
N ILE A 99 -0.80 0.46 13.31
CA ILE A 99 -2.07 0.56 12.62
C ILE A 99 -2.29 -0.68 11.76
N LEU A 100 -3.41 -1.37 11.97
CA LEU A 100 -3.86 -2.49 11.14
C LEU A 100 -4.81 -1.98 10.04
N LYS A 101 -4.58 -2.39 8.79
CA LYS A 101 -5.55 -2.16 7.71
C LYS A 101 -6.46 -3.37 7.57
N ALA A 102 -7.78 -3.14 7.62
CA ALA A 102 -8.79 -4.18 7.45
C ALA A 102 -9.87 -3.72 6.48
N GLN A 103 -10.48 -4.68 5.79
CA GLN A 103 -11.64 -4.46 4.92
C GLN A 103 -12.82 -5.28 5.44
N LEU A 104 -13.96 -4.63 5.60
CA LEU A 104 -15.23 -5.25 5.97
C LEU A 104 -16.17 -5.24 4.76
N LEU A 105 -16.50 -6.42 4.29
CA LEU A 105 -17.53 -6.63 3.27
C LEU A 105 -18.83 -7.01 3.97
N TYR A 106 -19.93 -6.33 3.70
CA TYR A 106 -21.20 -6.51 4.39
C TYR A 106 -22.40 -6.52 3.44
N VAL A 107 -23.48 -7.15 3.86
CA VAL A 107 -24.79 -7.07 3.19
C VAL A 107 -25.64 -5.98 3.82
N THR A 108 -25.70 -5.99 5.15
CA THR A 108 -26.39 -4.96 5.94
C THR A 108 -25.34 -4.09 6.61
N GLU A 109 -25.45 -2.78 6.44
CA GLU A 109 -24.50 -1.82 7.01
C GLU A 109 -24.45 -1.98 8.52
N PRO A 110 -23.25 -2.24 9.09
CA PRO A 110 -23.10 -2.38 10.53
C PRO A 110 -23.25 -1.04 11.23
N ASP A 111 -23.82 -1.08 12.43
CA ASP A 111 -23.93 0.10 13.29
C ASP A 111 -22.58 0.47 13.93
N GLU A 112 -22.51 1.65 14.55
CA GLU A 112 -21.29 2.14 15.17
C GLU A 112 -20.77 1.23 16.30
N ALA A 113 -21.66 0.58 17.04
CA ALA A 113 -21.29 -0.35 18.12
C ALA A 113 -20.66 -1.62 17.55
N GLN A 114 -21.18 -2.15 16.46
CA GLN A 114 -20.63 -3.30 15.75
C GLN A 114 -19.26 -2.96 15.14
N ILE A 115 -19.13 -1.81 14.50
CA ILE A 115 -17.85 -1.32 13.97
C ILE A 115 -16.80 -1.19 15.08
N ALA A 116 -17.16 -0.60 16.21
CA ALA A 116 -16.30 -0.48 17.37
C ALA A 116 -15.87 -1.85 17.91
N GLY A 117 -16.80 -2.80 17.99
CA GLY A 117 -16.53 -4.18 18.39
C GLY A 117 -15.54 -4.89 17.48
N ILE A 118 -15.71 -4.78 16.16
CA ILE A 118 -14.80 -5.34 15.16
C ILE A 118 -13.40 -4.73 15.29
N LYS A 119 -13.29 -3.41 15.42
CA LYS A 119 -12.00 -2.74 15.62
C LYS A 119 -11.32 -3.18 16.90
N ALA A 120 -12.05 -3.27 18.00
CA ALA A 120 -11.51 -3.74 19.29
C ALA A 120 -11.04 -5.20 19.23
N PHE A 121 -11.79 -6.07 18.57
CA PHE A 121 -11.39 -7.46 18.31
C PHE A 121 -10.08 -7.52 17.54
N LEU A 122 -9.98 -6.80 16.42
CA LEU A 122 -8.80 -6.77 15.58
C LEU A 122 -7.57 -6.18 16.31
N CYS A 123 -7.75 -5.10 17.07
CA CYS A 123 -6.67 -4.54 17.89
C CYS A 123 -6.09 -5.57 18.85
N ARG A 124 -6.96 -6.35 19.51
CA ARG A 124 -6.56 -7.37 20.48
C ARG A 124 -5.90 -8.57 19.80
N GLU A 125 -6.48 -9.06 18.71
CA GLU A 125 -6.00 -10.25 17.99
C GLU A 125 -4.64 -10.03 17.37
N TYR A 126 -4.42 -8.86 16.77
CA TYR A 126 -3.17 -8.52 16.08
C TYR A 126 -2.19 -7.69 16.93
N GLY A 127 -2.51 -7.38 18.19
CA GLY A 127 -1.66 -6.55 19.04
C GLY A 127 -1.41 -5.14 18.50
N LYS A 128 -2.35 -4.61 17.72
CA LYS A 128 -2.24 -3.29 17.11
C LYS A 128 -2.97 -2.24 17.93
N LYS A 129 -2.52 -0.98 17.80
CA LYS A 129 -3.09 0.15 18.57
C LYS A 129 -4.35 0.72 17.92
N GLU A 130 -4.42 0.64 16.61
CA GLU A 130 -5.49 1.22 15.81
C GLU A 130 -5.83 0.35 14.60
N VAL A 131 -7.09 0.38 14.17
CA VAL A 131 -7.57 -0.31 12.96
C VAL A 131 -8.15 0.71 12.00
N GLN A 132 -7.55 0.79 10.81
CA GLN A 132 -8.10 1.48 9.67
C GLN A 132 -9.03 0.54 8.92
N LEU A 133 -10.34 0.68 9.16
CA LEU A 133 -11.37 -0.18 8.56
C LEU A 133 -11.95 0.48 7.32
N THR A 134 -11.84 -0.20 6.18
CA THR A 134 -12.54 0.15 4.94
C THR A 134 -13.78 -0.72 4.82
N MET A 135 -14.93 -0.12 4.52
CA MET A 135 -16.21 -0.84 4.43
C MET A 135 -16.73 -0.83 2.98
N ALA A 136 -17.24 -1.96 2.52
CA ALA A 136 -17.84 -2.09 1.20
C ALA A 136 -19.09 -2.99 1.25
N ALA A 137 -20.17 -2.55 0.61
CA ALA A 137 -21.37 -3.36 0.45
C ALA A 137 -21.12 -4.50 -0.55
N HIS A 138 -21.49 -5.72 -0.17
CA HIS A 138 -21.32 -6.92 -0.99
C HIS A 138 -22.56 -7.80 -0.95
N PRO A 139 -23.59 -7.49 -1.75
CA PRO A 139 -24.90 -8.17 -1.69
C PRO A 139 -24.85 -9.66 -2.04
N GLU A 140 -23.79 -10.13 -2.69
CA GLU A 140 -23.61 -11.55 -3.07
C GLU A 140 -23.37 -12.49 -1.88
N LEU A 141 -23.08 -11.96 -0.68
CA LEU A 141 -22.88 -12.75 0.53
C LEU A 141 -24.17 -13.36 1.10
N LEU A 142 -25.35 -12.99 0.59
CA LEU A 142 -26.69 -13.41 1.05
C LEU A 142 -27.01 -13.00 2.51
N GLY A 143 -26.04 -12.53 3.28
CA GLY A 143 -26.16 -12.14 4.69
C GLY A 143 -24.83 -12.27 5.42
N GLY A 144 -24.72 -11.64 6.58
CA GLY A 144 -23.48 -11.62 7.37
C GLY A 144 -22.42 -10.66 6.83
N PHE A 145 -21.17 -10.95 7.11
CA PHE A 145 -20.04 -10.12 6.70
C PHE A 145 -18.77 -10.97 6.51
N VAL A 146 -17.84 -10.43 5.74
CA VAL A 146 -16.47 -10.94 5.57
C VAL A 146 -15.49 -9.88 5.99
N LEU A 147 -14.53 -10.26 6.82
CA LEU A 147 -13.47 -9.38 7.32
C LEU A 147 -12.14 -9.84 6.76
N ARG A 148 -11.44 -8.96 6.04
CA ARG A 148 -10.14 -9.22 5.43
C ARG A 148 -9.04 -8.37 6.08
N THR A 149 -7.95 -9.02 6.45
CA THR A 149 -6.77 -8.36 7.03
C THR A 149 -5.51 -8.96 6.44
N GLY A 150 -4.81 -8.22 5.57
CA GLY A 150 -3.63 -8.77 4.91
C GLY A 150 -3.94 -10.09 4.18
N ASP A 151 -3.32 -11.18 4.64
CA ASP A 151 -3.50 -12.53 4.09
C ASP A 151 -4.58 -13.36 4.81
N MET A 152 -5.24 -12.79 5.84
CA MET A 152 -6.26 -13.49 6.61
C MET A 152 -7.66 -13.01 6.24
N GLU A 153 -8.57 -13.97 6.08
CA GLU A 153 -9.97 -13.73 5.81
C GLU A 153 -10.82 -14.44 6.88
N TYR A 154 -11.71 -13.69 7.50
CA TYR A 154 -12.71 -14.21 8.44
C TYR A 154 -14.06 -14.10 7.76
N ASP A 155 -14.59 -15.25 7.29
CA ASP A 155 -15.89 -15.32 6.64
C ASP A 155 -16.97 -15.68 7.66
N TYR A 156 -17.86 -14.73 7.94
CA TYR A 156 -19.05 -14.90 8.77
C TYR A 156 -20.32 -14.72 7.93
N SER A 157 -20.24 -15.04 6.63
CA SER A 157 -21.38 -14.95 5.74
C SER A 157 -22.35 -16.14 5.92
N LEU A 158 -23.62 -15.93 5.60
CA LEU A 158 -24.60 -17.01 5.57
C LEU A 158 -24.27 -18.03 4.47
N LYS A 159 -23.60 -17.62 3.41
CA LYS A 159 -23.18 -18.49 2.31
C LYS A 159 -22.20 -19.55 2.79
N GLU A 160 -21.21 -19.16 3.60
CA GLU A 160 -20.24 -20.11 4.17
C GLU A 160 -20.88 -21.05 5.18
N GLN A 161 -21.73 -20.50 6.07
CA GLN A 161 -22.48 -21.30 7.03
C GLN A 161 -23.39 -22.36 6.36
N LEU A 162 -24.02 -22.03 5.23
CA LEU A 162 -24.80 -22.97 4.44
C LEU A 162 -23.92 -24.02 3.75
N ALA A 163 -22.77 -23.61 3.18
CA ALA A 163 -21.82 -24.53 2.56
C ALA A 163 -21.30 -25.58 3.54
N ASP A 164 -20.98 -25.18 4.76
CA ASP A 164 -20.55 -26.08 5.86
C ASP A 164 -21.65 -27.10 6.21
N LEU A 165 -22.92 -26.69 6.24
CA LEU A 165 -24.05 -27.57 6.53
C LEU A 165 -24.30 -28.62 5.44
N PHE A 166 -23.97 -28.32 4.18
CA PHE A 166 -24.14 -29.26 3.07
C PHE A 166 -22.89 -30.10 2.79
N SER A 167 -21.77 -29.81 3.43
CA SER A 167 -20.49 -30.53 3.30
C SER A 167 -20.29 -31.60 4.37
N ALA A 168 -21.17 -31.66 5.37
CA ALA A 168 -21.21 -32.65 6.44
C ALA A 168 -22.16 -33.81 6.09
#